data_6f7c277f23e2eb0fe527087b4edc968a
#
_entry.id   6f7c277f23e2eb0fe527087b4edc968a
#
_cell.length_a   1.000
_cell.length_b   1.000
_cell.length_c   1.000
_cell.angle_alpha   90.00
_cell.angle_beta   90.00
_cell.angle_gamma   90.00
#
_symmetry.space_group_name_H-M   'P 1'
#
loop_
_entity.id
_entity.type
_entity.pdbx_description
1 polymer ?
#
loop_
_entity_poly.entity_id
_entity_poly.type
_entity_poly.pdbx_seq_one_letter_code
_entity_poly.pdbx_strand_id
1 'polypeptide(L)'
;SAAWRQYATPEEAGFSAEQLGAAWEFADRAGSAAVFAAYRGHALLAWGEVERRYECHSVRKSLMNALIGLAFAQGALALDDTLSELGLDDLQPLSEVEKGATVADLLGALLDGNPAMIDVW
;
A
#
# COMPACT_ATOMS: atom_id res chain seq x y z
N SER A 1 6.67 -22.05 2.17
CA SER A 1 5.74 -21.01 1.66
C SER A 1 4.84 -21.67 0.63
N ALA A 2 3.52 -21.46 0.74
CA ALA A 2 2.61 -21.94 -0.28
C ALA A 2 2.87 -21.13 -1.55
N ALA A 3 3.23 -21.82 -2.63
CA ALA A 3 3.36 -21.18 -3.93
C ALA A 3 1.99 -20.66 -4.40
N TRP A 4 1.97 -19.52 -5.07
CA TRP A 4 0.76 -19.03 -5.72
C TRP A 4 0.29 -20.04 -6.77
N ARG A 5 -1.01 -20.33 -6.77
CA ARG A 5 -1.61 -21.00 -7.92
C ARG A 5 -1.54 -20.06 -9.10
N GLN A 6 -1.26 -20.59 -10.29
CA GLN A 6 -1.11 -19.79 -11.51
C GLN A 6 -2.11 -20.26 -12.55
N TYR A 7 -2.54 -19.34 -13.40
CA TYR A 7 -3.22 -19.72 -14.65
C TYR A 7 -2.21 -20.34 -15.61
N ALA A 8 -2.60 -21.37 -16.36
CA ALA A 8 -1.73 -21.97 -17.38
C ALA A 8 -1.57 -21.00 -18.57
N THR A 9 -2.62 -20.27 -18.90
CA THR A 9 -2.60 -19.21 -19.93
C THR A 9 -3.43 -18.00 -19.47
N PRO A 10 -3.14 -16.79 -19.99
CA PRO A 10 -3.96 -15.61 -19.69
C PRO A 10 -5.44 -15.77 -20.09
N GLU A 11 -5.71 -16.51 -21.15
CA GLU A 11 -7.05 -16.73 -21.69
C GLU A 11 -7.96 -17.49 -20.71
N GLU A 12 -7.40 -18.38 -19.91
CA GLU A 12 -8.15 -19.06 -18.83
C GLU A 12 -8.74 -18.07 -17.81
N ALA A 13 -8.08 -16.94 -17.63
CA ALA A 13 -8.52 -15.86 -16.76
C ALA A 13 -9.38 -14.80 -17.50
N GLY A 14 -9.57 -14.97 -18.82
CA GLY A 14 -10.31 -14.04 -19.68
C GLY A 14 -9.48 -12.84 -20.18
N PHE A 15 -8.15 -12.93 -20.11
CA PHE A 15 -7.24 -11.91 -20.62
C PHE A 15 -6.63 -12.33 -21.95
N SER A 16 -6.27 -11.37 -22.81
CA SER A 16 -5.58 -11.61 -24.06
C SER A 16 -4.07 -11.64 -23.84
N ALA A 17 -3.40 -12.70 -24.26
CA ALA A 17 -1.93 -12.79 -24.24
C ALA A 17 -1.28 -11.67 -25.07
N GLU A 18 -1.88 -11.28 -26.20
CA GLU A 18 -1.40 -10.16 -27.03
C GLU A 18 -1.42 -8.84 -26.28
N GLN A 19 -2.55 -8.52 -25.61
CA GLN A 19 -2.68 -7.28 -24.83
C GLN A 19 -1.76 -7.26 -23.62
N LEU A 20 -1.56 -8.41 -22.96
CA LEU A 20 -0.57 -8.53 -21.88
C LEU A 20 0.86 -8.38 -22.39
N GLY A 21 1.15 -8.85 -23.60
CA GLY A 21 2.43 -8.61 -24.28
C GLY A 21 2.71 -7.12 -24.47
N ALA A 22 1.73 -6.35 -24.93
CA ALA A 22 1.83 -4.88 -25.06
C ALA A 22 2.03 -4.20 -23.69
N ALA A 23 1.36 -4.68 -22.64
CA ALA A 23 1.55 -4.19 -21.28
C ALA A 23 2.97 -4.49 -20.76
N TRP A 24 3.51 -5.66 -21.06
CA TRP A 24 4.89 -6.02 -20.74
C TRP A 24 5.89 -5.09 -21.43
N GLU A 25 5.74 -4.85 -22.72
CA GLU A 25 6.60 -3.92 -23.46
C GLU A 25 6.55 -2.50 -22.88
N PHE A 26 5.37 -2.05 -22.42
CA PHE A 26 5.24 -0.77 -21.74
C PHE A 26 6.00 -0.76 -20.41
N ALA A 27 5.85 -1.79 -19.57
CA ALA A 27 6.54 -1.92 -18.30
C ALA A 27 8.07 -1.95 -18.47
N ASP A 28 8.56 -2.67 -19.49
CA ASP A 28 9.99 -2.75 -19.81
C ASP A 28 10.53 -1.37 -20.24
N ARG A 29 9.85 -0.67 -21.15
CA ARG A 29 10.23 0.69 -21.56
C ARG A 29 10.18 1.71 -20.42
N ALA A 30 9.28 1.52 -19.45
CA ALA A 30 9.19 2.34 -18.25
C ALA A 30 10.30 2.04 -17.23
N GLY A 31 11.13 1.02 -17.47
CA GLY A 31 12.19 0.60 -16.56
C GLY A 31 11.67 -0.10 -15.31
N SER A 32 10.50 -0.75 -15.38
CA SER A 32 9.94 -1.50 -14.26
C SER A 32 10.82 -2.70 -13.91
N ALA A 33 11.29 -2.77 -12.67
CA ALA A 33 12.14 -3.87 -12.21
C ALA A 33 11.37 -5.18 -12.02
N ALA A 34 10.09 -5.10 -11.67
CA ALA A 34 9.20 -6.24 -11.52
C ALA A 34 7.73 -5.83 -11.66
N VAL A 35 6.91 -6.73 -12.19
CA VAL A 35 5.45 -6.61 -12.22
C VAL A 35 4.83 -7.95 -11.79
N PHE A 36 3.94 -7.92 -10.82
CA PHE A 36 3.17 -9.08 -10.41
C PHE A 36 1.69 -8.72 -10.38
N ALA A 37 0.88 -9.54 -11.00
CA ALA A 37 -0.56 -9.40 -10.93
C ALA A 37 -1.23 -10.70 -10.52
N ALA A 38 -2.20 -10.58 -9.61
CA ALA A 38 -3.06 -11.68 -9.21
C ALA A 38 -4.51 -11.36 -9.60
N TYR A 39 -5.24 -12.37 -10.06
CA TYR A 39 -6.63 -12.28 -10.40
C TYR A 39 -7.39 -13.46 -9.80
N ARG A 40 -8.49 -13.19 -9.09
CA ARG A 40 -9.32 -14.20 -8.42
C ARG A 40 -8.49 -15.22 -7.60
N GLY A 41 -7.46 -14.74 -6.88
CA GLY A 41 -6.63 -15.57 -6.01
C GLY A 41 -5.57 -16.42 -6.72
N HIS A 42 -5.36 -16.24 -8.03
CA HIS A 42 -4.32 -16.91 -8.80
C HIS A 42 -3.37 -15.87 -9.40
N ALA A 43 -2.09 -16.23 -9.52
CA ALA A 43 -1.13 -15.40 -10.25
C ALA A 43 -1.50 -15.40 -11.74
N LEU A 44 -1.69 -14.21 -12.30
CA LEU A 44 -1.94 -14.00 -13.73
C LEU A 44 -0.64 -13.80 -14.49
N LEU A 45 0.27 -13.00 -13.94
CA LEU A 45 1.58 -12.74 -14.51
C LEU A 45 2.59 -12.43 -13.40
N ALA A 46 3.87 -12.70 -13.71
CA ALA A 46 5.01 -12.36 -12.88
C ALA A 46 6.19 -12.05 -13.82
N TRP A 47 6.56 -10.77 -13.93
CA TRP A 47 7.62 -10.30 -14.81
C TRP A 47 8.75 -9.67 -14.02
N GLY A 48 10.00 -9.86 -14.45
CA GLY A 48 11.19 -9.33 -13.80
C GLY A 48 11.49 -10.01 -12.46
N GLU A 49 12.13 -9.28 -11.55
CA GLU A 49 12.63 -9.81 -10.28
C GLU A 49 11.55 -9.78 -9.18
N VAL A 50 10.43 -10.48 -9.36
CA VAL A 50 9.27 -10.43 -8.45
C VAL A 50 9.55 -10.96 -7.05
N GLU A 51 10.61 -11.75 -6.85
CA GLU A 51 11.01 -12.29 -5.54
C GLU A 51 12.01 -11.38 -4.80
N ARG A 52 12.53 -10.35 -5.47
CA ARG A 52 13.44 -9.38 -4.88
C ARG A 52 12.70 -8.50 -3.86
N ARG A 53 13.40 -8.12 -2.81
CA ARG A 53 12.91 -7.13 -1.84
C ARG A 53 13.12 -5.73 -2.40
N TYR A 54 12.04 -4.95 -2.44
CA TYR A 54 12.03 -3.54 -2.84
C TYR A 54 11.65 -2.66 -1.67
N GLU A 55 12.19 -1.45 -1.65
CA GLU A 55 11.66 -0.40 -0.77
C GLU A 55 10.27 -0.01 -1.25
N CYS A 56 9.27 -0.19 -0.40
CA CYS A 56 7.88 0.04 -0.80
C CYS A 56 7.46 1.52 -0.68
N HIS A 57 8.33 2.39 -0.12
CA HIS A 57 8.05 3.82 0.06
C HIS A 57 6.61 4.06 0.58
N SER A 58 5.86 4.97 -0.05
CA SER A 58 4.50 5.32 0.36
C SER A 58 3.46 4.21 0.16
N VAL A 59 3.76 3.11 -0.54
CA VAL A 59 2.83 1.96 -0.66
C VAL A 59 2.50 1.37 0.71
N ARG A 60 3.43 1.44 1.69
CA ARG A 60 3.19 1.03 3.09
C ARG A 60 1.98 1.74 3.73
N LYS A 61 1.65 2.96 3.28
CA LYS A 61 0.51 3.73 3.80
C LYS A 61 -0.82 3.02 3.57
N SER A 62 -0.97 2.31 2.45
CA SER A 62 -2.15 1.49 2.18
C SER A 62 -2.29 0.33 3.18
N LEU A 63 -1.17 -0.29 3.59
CA LEU A 63 -1.16 -1.32 4.62
C LEU A 63 -1.49 -0.74 6.00
N MET A 64 -0.93 0.43 6.34
CA MET A 64 -1.25 1.14 7.58
C MET A 64 -2.73 1.48 7.64
N ASN A 65 -3.32 2.01 6.55
CA ASN A 65 -4.75 2.30 6.48
C ASN A 65 -5.60 1.05 6.75
N ALA A 66 -5.23 -0.10 6.19
CA ALA A 66 -5.93 -1.36 6.47
C ALA A 66 -5.81 -1.78 7.93
N LEU A 67 -4.62 -1.62 8.56
CA LEU A 67 -4.42 -1.93 9.99
C LEU A 67 -5.21 -0.99 10.90
N ILE A 68 -5.24 0.31 10.60
CA ILE A 68 -6.06 1.29 11.33
C ILE A 68 -7.55 0.93 11.19
N GLY A 69 -8.00 0.54 9.99
CA GLY A 69 -9.37 0.07 9.78
C GLY A 69 -9.74 -1.15 10.62
N LEU A 70 -8.81 -2.10 10.78
CA LEU A 70 -9.02 -3.26 11.67
C LEU A 70 -9.08 -2.85 13.15
N ALA A 71 -8.20 -1.97 13.62
CA ALA A 71 -8.19 -1.47 14.98
C ALA A 71 -9.48 -0.70 15.29
N PHE A 72 -9.94 0.14 14.35
CA PHE A 72 -11.22 0.86 14.45
C PHE A 72 -12.41 -0.13 14.52
N ALA A 73 -12.46 -1.13 13.66
CA ALA A 73 -13.54 -2.13 13.67
C ALA A 73 -13.57 -2.97 14.95
N GLN A 74 -12.45 -3.11 15.64
CA GLN A 74 -12.34 -3.78 16.94
C GLN A 74 -12.61 -2.84 18.15
N GLY A 75 -12.86 -1.56 17.90
CA GLY A 75 -13.04 -0.56 18.94
C GLY A 75 -11.77 -0.24 19.74
N ALA A 76 -10.58 -0.57 19.18
CA ALA A 76 -9.29 -0.32 19.82
C ALA A 76 -8.82 1.14 19.66
N LEU A 77 -9.39 1.87 18.70
CA LEU A 77 -9.18 3.31 18.48
C LEU A 77 -10.43 3.93 17.85
N ALA A 78 -10.58 5.25 18.01
CA ALA A 78 -11.61 6.06 17.36
C ALA A 78 -10.97 7.05 16.38
N LEU A 79 -11.75 7.55 15.42
CA LEU A 79 -11.25 8.51 14.43
C LEU A 79 -10.91 9.89 15.03
N ASP A 80 -11.51 10.22 16.15
CA ASP A 80 -11.30 11.45 16.91
C ASP A 80 -10.25 11.33 18.03
N ASP A 81 -9.68 10.14 18.25
CA ASP A 81 -8.54 9.97 19.14
C ASP A 81 -7.34 10.79 18.61
N THR A 82 -6.72 11.56 19.51
CA THR A 82 -5.53 12.35 19.18
C THR A 82 -4.25 11.53 19.36
N LEU A 83 -3.16 11.96 18.71
CA LEU A 83 -1.84 11.34 18.88
C LEU A 83 -1.41 11.38 20.37
N SER A 84 -1.74 12.47 21.08
CA SER A 84 -1.47 12.61 22.52
C SER A 84 -2.21 11.57 23.35
N GLU A 85 -3.50 11.34 23.09
CA GLU A 85 -4.32 10.35 23.81
C GLU A 85 -3.86 8.93 23.54
N LEU A 86 -3.40 8.65 22.32
CA LEU A 86 -2.83 7.37 21.94
C LEU A 86 -1.40 7.16 22.45
N GLY A 87 -0.78 8.18 23.06
CA GLY A 87 0.59 8.13 23.56
C GLY A 87 1.62 8.00 22.45
N LEU A 88 1.30 8.46 21.22
CA LEU A 88 2.20 8.45 20.08
C LEU A 88 3.12 9.67 20.11
N ASP A 89 4.40 9.44 19.95
CA ASP A 89 5.46 10.46 19.84
C ASP A 89 6.52 9.99 18.82
N ASP A 90 7.43 10.88 18.45
CA ASP A 90 8.50 10.55 17.51
C ASP A 90 9.88 10.68 18.19
N LEU A 91 10.96 10.32 17.49
CA LEU A 91 12.36 10.48 17.94
C LEU A 91 12.67 11.95 18.27
N GLN A 92 12.09 12.89 17.53
CA GLN A 92 11.98 14.29 17.90
C GLN A 92 10.56 14.52 18.43
N PRO A 93 10.42 15.03 19.67
CA PRO A 93 9.09 15.19 20.27
C PRO A 93 8.15 15.99 19.38
N LEU A 94 6.95 15.48 19.18
CA LEU A 94 5.91 16.17 18.43
C LEU A 94 5.58 17.51 19.07
N SER A 95 5.33 18.53 18.26
CA SER A 95 4.79 19.81 18.71
C SER A 95 3.37 19.65 19.29
N GLU A 96 2.90 20.62 20.05
CA GLU A 96 1.55 20.58 20.62
C GLU A 96 0.45 20.56 19.54
N VAL A 97 0.73 21.13 18.36
CA VAL A 97 -0.20 21.07 17.22
C VAL A 97 -0.26 19.65 16.65
N GLU A 98 0.89 19.02 16.45
CA GLU A 98 0.96 17.63 15.96
C GLU A 98 0.36 16.63 16.94
N LYS A 99 0.60 16.80 18.24
CA LYS A 99 -0.02 15.99 19.30
C LYS A 99 -1.54 16.07 19.32
N GLY A 100 -2.11 17.21 18.90
CA GLY A 100 -3.54 17.43 18.77
C GLY A 100 -4.15 16.86 17.48
N ALA A 101 -3.34 16.38 16.54
CA ALA A 101 -3.84 15.76 15.32
C ALA A 101 -4.58 14.46 15.64
N THR A 102 -5.72 14.25 14.98
CA THR A 102 -6.55 13.06 15.16
C THR A 102 -6.18 11.95 14.19
N VAL A 103 -6.65 10.74 14.45
CA VAL A 103 -6.55 9.62 13.51
C VAL A 103 -7.20 9.98 12.15
N ALA A 104 -8.34 10.71 12.18
CA ALA A 104 -9.00 11.20 10.98
C ALA A 104 -8.12 12.17 10.18
N ASP A 105 -7.42 13.08 10.85
CA ASP A 105 -6.48 14.01 10.19
C ASP A 105 -5.33 13.26 9.50
N LEU A 106 -4.77 12.25 10.15
CA LEU A 106 -3.73 11.41 9.56
C LEU A 106 -4.22 10.67 8.32
N LEU A 107 -5.42 10.09 8.37
CA LEU A 107 -6.03 9.42 7.23
C LEU A 107 -6.37 10.41 6.10
N GLY A 108 -6.86 11.60 6.45
CA GLY A 108 -7.15 12.69 5.52
C GLY A 108 -5.90 13.20 4.82
N ALA A 109 -4.81 13.41 5.55
CA ALA A 109 -3.52 13.82 4.98
C ALA A 109 -2.97 12.83 3.94
N LEU A 110 -3.32 11.54 4.05
CA LEU A 110 -3.01 10.52 3.05
C LEU A 110 -3.78 10.74 1.73
N LEU A 111 -4.94 11.39 1.78
CA LEU A 111 -5.81 11.62 0.62
C LEU A 111 -5.56 13.00 0.00
N ASP A 112 -5.33 14.03 0.79
CA ASP A 112 -5.29 15.42 0.33
C ASP A 112 -3.90 15.95 -0.02
N GLY A 113 -2.84 15.12 0.16
CA GLY A 113 -1.46 15.49 -0.22
C GLY A 113 -0.93 16.70 0.54
N ASN A 114 -1.39 16.94 1.77
CA ASN A 114 -0.92 18.06 2.60
C ASN A 114 0.57 17.87 2.94
N PRO A 115 1.49 18.73 2.41
CA PRO A 115 2.91 18.54 2.59
C PRO A 115 3.39 18.72 4.05
N ALA A 116 2.60 19.39 4.90
CA ALA A 116 2.97 19.63 6.30
C ALA A 116 2.90 18.36 7.18
N MET A 117 2.24 17.29 6.70
CA MET A 117 2.08 16.01 7.41
C MET A 117 2.88 14.86 6.77
N ILE A 118 3.63 15.12 5.69
CA ILE A 118 4.36 14.07 4.95
C ILE A 118 5.67 13.68 5.65
N ASP A 119 6.23 14.55 6.46
CA ASP A 119 7.52 14.34 7.13
C ASP A 119 7.43 13.47 8.41
N VAL A 120 6.23 13.09 8.85
CA VAL A 120 6.00 12.28 10.07
C VAL A 120 6.12 10.77 9.80
N TRP A 121 6.30 10.31 8.53
CA TRP A 121 6.33 8.87 8.18
C TRP A 121 7.50 8.49 7.29
#